data_30794cff30b85ab61e0b3f758a9f117b
#
_entry.id   30794cff30b85ab61e0b3f758a9f117b
#
_cell.length_a   1.000
_cell.length_b   1.000
_cell.length_c   1.000
_cell.angle_alpha   90.00
_cell.angle_beta   90.00
_cell.angle_gamma   90.00
#
_symmetry.space_group_name_H-M   'P 1'
#
loop_
_entity.id
_entity.type
_entity.pdbx_description
1 polymer ?
#
loop_
_entity_poly.entity_id
_entity_poly.type
_entity_poly.pdbx_seq_one_letter_code
_entity_poly.pdbx_strand_id
1 'polypeptide(L)'
;TYVADDLTISGGDVTNSTIEGSTIYNTIIGGTTPSEVVVTTLTANNGIEPGESDGASLGTSSAEFSDVFLADGAKINLGNNQDVTLTHIKDVGVKLNGSNQLQFGDSETKISQSADGVLDLESDEEVEINGTTIDINGDVDISGSLTTGSTIITNGSLMPASSDGAGLGSTSAEFSDVFLADGAEISLGDNQEVTLTHIEDE
;
A
#
# COMPACT_ATOMS: atom_id res chain seq x y z
N THR A 1 34.75 42.12 -37.95
CA THR A 1 34.74 43.05 -36.81
C THR A 1 35.35 42.29 -35.64
N TYR A 2 36.50 42.73 -35.19
CA TYR A 2 37.16 42.20 -34.00
C TYR A 2 36.55 42.84 -32.75
N VAL A 3 35.98 42.10 -31.87
CA VAL A 3 35.53 42.58 -30.55
C VAL A 3 36.60 42.16 -29.53
N ALA A 4 37.08 43.10 -28.74
CA ALA A 4 38.07 42.84 -27.70
C ALA A 4 37.54 41.84 -26.68
N ASP A 5 38.46 41.20 -25.95
CA ASP A 5 38.20 40.14 -24.94
C ASP A 5 37.25 40.57 -23.79
N ASP A 6 36.83 41.85 -23.77
CA ASP A 6 35.95 42.41 -22.73
C ASP A 6 34.86 43.30 -23.38
N LEU A 7 33.74 42.70 -23.76
CA LEU A 7 32.56 43.43 -24.24
C LEU A 7 31.62 43.68 -23.04
N THR A 8 31.61 44.92 -22.57
CA THR A 8 30.65 45.37 -21.56
C THR A 8 29.45 46.03 -22.23
N ILE A 9 28.27 45.43 -22.12
CA ILE A 9 26.97 46.02 -22.49
C ILE A 9 26.33 46.54 -21.23
N SER A 10 26.37 47.85 -21.01
CA SER A 10 25.80 48.52 -19.84
C SER A 10 24.45 49.13 -20.22
N GLY A 11 23.38 48.44 -19.91
CA GLY A 11 22.01 48.84 -20.16
C GLY A 11 21.64 48.79 -21.66
N GLY A 12 20.84 47.84 -22.06
CA GLY A 12 20.36 47.69 -23.43
C GLY A 12 19.91 46.24 -23.69
N ASP A 13 19.06 46.07 -24.71
CA ASP A 13 18.57 44.75 -25.13
C ASP A 13 19.57 44.11 -26.09
N VAL A 14 19.97 42.87 -25.81
CA VAL A 14 20.69 42.02 -26.77
C VAL A 14 19.65 41.19 -27.49
N THR A 15 19.22 41.61 -28.64
CA THR A 15 18.19 40.91 -29.44
C THR A 15 18.81 40.15 -30.60
N ASN A 16 18.22 39.00 -30.95
CA ASN A 16 18.65 38.13 -32.06
C ASN A 16 20.14 37.72 -32.01
N SER A 17 20.63 37.43 -30.79
CA SER A 17 22.01 37.03 -30.56
C SER A 17 22.14 35.57 -30.23
N THR A 18 23.19 34.93 -30.75
CA THR A 18 23.60 33.57 -30.41
C THR A 18 24.81 33.69 -29.47
N ILE A 19 24.73 33.01 -28.33
CA ILE A 19 25.85 32.89 -27.40
C ILE A 19 26.33 31.46 -27.48
N GLU A 20 27.44 31.22 -28.17
CA GLU A 20 28.04 29.90 -28.38
C GLU A 20 29.32 29.74 -27.58
N GLY A 21 29.57 28.54 -27.02
CA GLY A 21 30.80 28.19 -26.31
C GLY A 21 31.09 29.02 -25.07
N SER A 22 30.09 29.63 -24.47
CA SER A 22 30.23 30.61 -23.37
C SER A 22 29.55 30.09 -22.09
N THR A 23 30.03 30.60 -20.96
CA THR A 23 29.40 30.42 -19.65
C THR A 23 28.67 31.69 -19.23
N ILE A 24 27.41 31.58 -18.85
CA ILE A 24 26.60 32.71 -18.37
C ILE A 24 26.58 32.64 -16.83
N TYR A 25 27.20 33.59 -16.17
CA TYR A 25 27.28 33.69 -14.70
C TYR A 25 26.30 34.73 -14.16
N ASN A 26 25.72 34.48 -12.98
CA ASN A 26 24.90 35.42 -12.21
C ASN A 26 23.80 36.12 -13.04
N THR A 27 23.13 35.37 -13.90
CA THR A 27 22.17 35.91 -14.85
C THR A 27 20.77 35.37 -14.54
N ILE A 28 19.77 36.25 -14.55
CA ILE A 28 18.36 35.86 -14.53
C ILE A 28 17.90 35.64 -15.98
N ILE A 29 17.49 34.42 -16.30
CA ILE A 29 16.93 34.10 -17.63
C ILE A 29 15.41 34.16 -17.51
N GLY A 30 14.76 35.09 -18.26
CA GLY A 30 13.30 35.24 -18.26
C GLY A 30 12.76 36.03 -17.04
N GLY A 31 13.49 37.03 -16.53
CA GLY A 31 13.22 37.70 -15.25
C GLY A 31 11.88 38.44 -15.15
N THR A 32 11.47 39.21 -16.17
CA THR A 32 10.24 40.03 -16.12
C THR A 32 9.10 39.49 -16.98
N THR A 33 9.45 38.82 -18.04
CA THR A 33 8.48 38.13 -18.93
C THR A 33 9.00 36.70 -19.11
N PRO A 34 8.42 35.75 -18.39
CA PRO A 34 8.85 34.34 -18.49
C PRO A 34 8.74 33.85 -19.94
N SER A 35 9.85 33.33 -20.46
CA SER A 35 9.92 32.70 -21.78
C SER A 35 10.30 31.24 -21.61
N GLU A 36 9.97 30.43 -22.61
CA GLU A 36 10.42 29.06 -22.67
C GLU A 36 11.96 28.99 -22.67
N VAL A 37 12.53 28.14 -21.85
CA VAL A 37 13.95 27.77 -21.85
C VAL A 37 14.07 26.35 -22.35
N VAL A 38 14.57 26.18 -23.58
CA VAL A 38 14.79 24.87 -24.19
C VAL A 38 16.24 24.45 -23.94
N VAL A 39 16.42 23.38 -23.22
CA VAL A 39 17.76 22.81 -22.90
C VAL A 39 17.78 21.31 -23.19
N THR A 40 18.93 20.79 -23.62
CA THR A 40 19.12 19.35 -23.79
C THR A 40 19.41 18.66 -22.44
N THR A 41 20.06 19.38 -21.53
CA THR A 41 20.34 18.90 -20.17
C THR A 41 20.34 20.08 -19.22
N LEU A 42 19.59 19.96 -18.11
CA LEU A 42 19.59 20.91 -17.00
C LEU A 42 20.25 20.27 -15.78
N THR A 43 21.35 20.84 -15.30
CA THR A 43 22.00 20.45 -14.05
C THR A 43 21.75 21.54 -13.01
N ALA A 44 21.00 21.22 -11.95
CA ALA A 44 20.74 22.11 -10.84
C ALA A 44 21.52 21.64 -9.59
N ASN A 45 22.37 22.49 -9.01
CA ASN A 45 23.18 22.16 -7.84
C ASN A 45 22.41 22.29 -6.52
N ASN A 46 21.37 23.10 -6.48
CA ASN A 46 20.56 23.34 -5.27
C ASN A 46 19.14 22.81 -5.42
N GLY A 47 18.32 23.41 -6.27
CA GLY A 47 16.94 23.03 -6.45
C GLY A 47 16.36 23.54 -7.76
N ILE A 48 15.22 23.01 -8.13
CA ILE A 48 14.32 23.52 -9.15
C ILE A 48 13.02 23.78 -8.41
N GLU A 49 12.66 25.04 -8.24
CA GLU A 49 11.53 25.45 -7.43
C GLU A 49 10.51 26.21 -8.28
N PRO A 50 9.20 25.97 -8.12
CA PRO A 50 8.18 26.84 -8.68
C PRO A 50 8.25 28.23 -8.05
N GLY A 51 7.81 29.27 -8.75
CA GLY A 51 7.85 30.66 -8.26
C GLY A 51 6.92 30.91 -7.07
N GLU A 52 5.93 30.06 -6.85
CA GLU A 52 4.99 30.11 -5.74
C GLU A 52 4.48 28.73 -5.40
N SER A 53 3.87 28.58 -4.23
CA SER A 53 3.25 27.35 -3.78
C SER A 53 2.09 26.98 -4.71
N ASP A 54 2.03 25.71 -5.15
CA ASP A 54 1.01 25.22 -6.09
C ASP A 54 1.05 25.89 -7.48
N GLY A 55 2.20 26.53 -7.81
CA GLY A 55 2.32 27.39 -8.99
C GLY A 55 2.74 26.70 -10.29
N ALA A 56 3.34 25.52 -10.26
CA ALA A 56 3.84 24.84 -11.45
C ALA A 56 3.82 23.31 -11.34
N SER A 57 3.45 22.67 -12.43
CA SER A 57 3.50 21.19 -12.57
C SER A 57 4.87 20.72 -13.04
N LEU A 58 5.27 19.53 -12.66
CA LEU A 58 6.36 18.79 -13.28
C LEU A 58 5.78 17.92 -14.39
N GLY A 59 5.90 18.37 -15.63
CA GLY A 59 5.26 17.74 -16.80
C GLY A 59 3.79 18.17 -17.02
N THR A 60 3.19 17.62 -18.04
CA THR A 60 1.78 17.85 -18.42
C THR A 60 1.16 16.54 -18.90
N SER A 61 -0.17 16.48 -19.09
CA SER A 61 -0.88 15.32 -19.66
C SER A 61 -0.47 14.95 -21.08
N SER A 62 0.25 15.82 -21.79
CA SER A 62 0.75 15.61 -23.16
C SER A 62 2.27 15.59 -23.25
N ALA A 63 2.99 15.89 -22.15
CA ALA A 63 4.45 15.88 -22.06
C ALA A 63 4.86 15.35 -20.67
N GLU A 64 4.88 14.03 -20.57
CA GLU A 64 5.13 13.29 -19.34
C GLU A 64 6.61 12.94 -19.15
N PHE A 65 7.06 12.84 -17.91
CA PHE A 65 8.37 12.26 -17.61
C PHE A 65 8.27 10.74 -17.63
N SER A 66 9.19 10.06 -18.30
CA SER A 66 9.24 8.59 -18.30
C SER A 66 9.64 8.02 -16.95
N ASP A 67 10.60 8.65 -16.30
CA ASP A 67 11.21 8.14 -15.06
C ASP A 67 11.61 9.27 -14.11
N VAL A 68 11.60 8.97 -12.82
CA VAL A 68 12.14 9.81 -11.75
C VAL A 68 13.10 8.97 -10.92
N PHE A 69 14.40 9.31 -10.92
CA PHE A 69 15.44 8.65 -10.14
C PHE A 69 15.70 9.41 -8.85
N LEU A 70 15.40 8.79 -7.74
CA LEU A 70 15.59 9.35 -6.40
C LEU A 70 16.62 8.53 -5.62
N ALA A 71 17.42 9.20 -4.81
CA ALA A 71 18.45 8.58 -3.99
C ALA A 71 17.88 7.75 -2.83
N ASP A 72 18.74 6.94 -2.19
CA ASP A 72 18.43 6.26 -0.94
C ASP A 72 17.96 7.23 0.13
N GLY A 73 16.91 6.89 0.84
CA GLY A 73 16.31 7.76 1.85
C GLY A 73 15.50 8.94 1.31
N ALA A 74 15.33 9.05 -0.01
CA ALA A 74 14.53 10.11 -0.63
C ALA A 74 13.07 10.06 -0.17
N LYS A 75 12.43 11.23 -0.21
CA LYS A 75 11.03 11.41 0.19
C LYS A 75 10.24 12.10 -0.90
N ILE A 76 8.99 11.67 -1.06
CA ILE A 76 7.95 12.41 -1.78
C ILE A 76 7.01 12.96 -0.71
N ASN A 77 7.00 14.29 -0.55
CA ASN A 77 6.17 14.99 0.41
C ASN A 77 4.92 15.52 -0.29
N LEU A 78 3.76 15.26 0.27
CA LEU A 78 2.47 15.65 -0.25
C LEU A 78 1.75 16.56 0.76
N GLY A 79 0.97 17.50 0.23
CA GLY A 79 0.25 18.49 1.02
C GLY A 79 1.11 19.72 1.41
N ASN A 80 0.45 20.84 1.69
CA ASN A 80 1.12 22.09 2.05
C ASN A 80 1.93 21.97 3.36
N ASN A 81 1.50 21.08 4.25
CA ASN A 81 2.16 20.83 5.53
C ASN A 81 3.09 19.61 5.49
N GLN A 82 3.26 18.97 4.30
CA GLN A 82 3.99 17.72 4.11
C GLN A 82 3.58 16.63 5.11
N ASP A 83 2.31 16.57 5.44
CA ASP A 83 1.72 15.64 6.41
C ASP A 83 1.66 14.20 5.88
N VAL A 84 1.66 14.02 4.57
CA VAL A 84 1.80 12.70 3.93
C VAL A 84 3.15 12.58 3.26
N THR A 85 3.91 11.57 3.63
CA THR A 85 5.26 11.32 3.10
C THR A 85 5.43 9.87 2.68
N LEU A 86 5.86 9.64 1.43
CA LEU A 86 6.39 8.37 0.97
C LEU A 86 7.91 8.41 1.08
N THR A 87 8.50 7.54 1.88
CA THR A 87 9.95 7.49 2.12
C THR A 87 10.54 6.21 1.57
N HIS A 88 11.61 6.30 0.78
CA HIS A 88 12.39 5.13 0.39
C HIS A 88 13.17 4.60 1.60
N ILE A 89 12.97 3.34 1.95
CA ILE A 89 13.76 2.64 2.96
C ILE A 89 14.73 1.73 2.20
N LYS A 90 16.03 2.03 2.32
CA LYS A 90 17.08 1.35 1.58
C LYS A 90 16.96 -0.17 1.71
N ASP A 91 17.02 -0.86 0.57
CA ASP A 91 16.97 -2.32 0.45
C ASP A 91 15.72 -3.00 1.08
N VAL A 92 14.69 -2.21 1.47
CA VAL A 92 13.46 -2.70 2.12
C VAL A 92 12.20 -2.36 1.31
N GLY A 93 11.99 -1.08 0.97
CA GLY A 93 10.78 -0.67 0.24
C GLY A 93 10.38 0.78 0.46
N VAL A 94 9.09 1.03 0.41
CA VAL A 94 8.49 2.35 0.60
C VAL A 94 7.66 2.38 1.88
N LYS A 95 7.89 3.40 2.69
CA LYS A 95 7.14 3.66 3.92
C LYS A 95 6.22 4.86 3.75
N LEU A 96 4.95 4.68 4.03
CA LEU A 96 3.99 5.75 4.29
C LEU A 96 4.14 6.18 5.76
N ASN A 97 4.21 7.49 6.03
CA ASN A 97 4.46 7.99 7.38
C ASN A 97 3.22 7.97 8.29
N GLY A 98 3.46 7.91 9.58
CA GLY A 98 2.42 8.07 10.63
C GLY A 98 1.31 7.03 10.51
N SER A 99 0.09 7.46 10.78
CA SER A 99 -1.15 6.71 10.63
C SER A 99 -1.88 6.99 9.31
N ASN A 100 -1.16 7.48 8.31
CA ASN A 100 -1.73 7.74 6.98
C ASN A 100 -2.15 6.43 6.30
N GLN A 101 -3.13 6.53 5.43
CA GLN A 101 -3.83 5.41 4.81
C GLN A 101 -3.58 5.39 3.30
N LEU A 102 -3.58 4.20 2.72
CA LEU A 102 -3.72 4.02 1.28
C LEU A 102 -5.20 3.75 0.99
N GLN A 103 -5.90 4.74 0.46
CA GLN A 103 -7.34 4.68 0.15
C GLN A 103 -7.58 4.31 -1.30
N PHE A 104 -8.67 3.59 -1.56
CA PHE A 104 -9.09 3.14 -2.89
C PHE A 104 -10.52 3.59 -3.17
N GLY A 105 -10.66 4.72 -3.84
CA GLY A 105 -11.95 5.30 -4.23
C GLY A 105 -12.57 6.19 -3.18
N ASP A 106 -12.68 5.73 -1.95
CA ASP A 106 -13.29 6.43 -0.81
C ASP A 106 -12.50 6.25 0.50
N SER A 107 -13.05 6.72 1.61
CA SER A 107 -12.41 6.65 2.93
C SER A 107 -12.65 5.32 3.67
N GLU A 108 -13.64 4.56 3.27
CA GLU A 108 -14.04 3.29 3.88
C GLU A 108 -13.21 2.11 3.36
N THR A 109 -12.74 2.18 2.09
CA THR A 109 -11.91 1.15 1.46
C THR A 109 -10.42 1.53 1.51
N LYS A 110 -9.67 0.87 2.38
CA LYS A 110 -8.28 1.29 2.67
C LYS A 110 -7.38 0.19 3.24
N ILE A 111 -6.08 0.45 3.14
CA ILE A 111 -5.04 -0.23 3.92
C ILE A 111 -4.49 0.76 4.92
N SER A 112 -4.49 0.42 6.20
CA SER A 112 -4.06 1.30 7.28
C SER A 112 -3.30 0.56 8.39
N GLN A 113 -2.84 1.34 9.36
CA GLN A 113 -2.28 0.84 10.62
C GLN A 113 -2.95 1.56 11.77
N SER A 114 -3.91 0.92 12.45
CA SER A 114 -4.64 1.51 13.58
C SER A 114 -3.80 1.54 14.87
N ALA A 115 -2.88 0.59 15.03
CA ALA A 115 -1.96 0.50 16.17
C ALA A 115 -0.64 -0.15 15.74
N ASP A 116 0.40 -0.02 16.57
CA ASP A 116 1.70 -0.65 16.29
C ASP A 116 1.56 -2.19 16.18
N GLY A 117 2.09 -2.74 15.08
CA GLY A 117 2.01 -4.16 14.77
C GLY A 117 0.68 -4.64 14.16
N VAL A 118 -0.29 -3.75 13.90
CA VAL A 118 -1.58 -4.08 13.28
C VAL A 118 -1.58 -3.62 11.82
N LEU A 119 -1.95 -4.50 10.91
CA LEU A 119 -2.27 -4.17 9.52
C LEU A 119 -3.77 -4.34 9.32
N ASP A 120 -4.46 -3.25 9.02
CA ASP A 120 -5.88 -3.24 8.75
C ASP A 120 -6.15 -3.25 7.24
N LEU A 121 -7.00 -4.16 6.81
CA LEU A 121 -7.61 -4.19 5.49
C LEU A 121 -9.10 -3.96 5.68
N GLU A 122 -9.58 -2.81 5.27
CA GLU A 122 -10.95 -2.38 5.50
C GLU A 122 -11.67 -2.14 4.18
N SER A 123 -12.95 -2.52 4.12
CA SER A 123 -13.88 -2.23 3.05
C SER A 123 -15.28 -2.11 3.64
N ASP A 124 -16.09 -1.20 3.12
CA ASP A 124 -17.49 -1.01 3.51
C ASP A 124 -18.41 -2.14 3.04
N GLU A 125 -18.00 -2.90 2.00
CA GLU A 125 -18.81 -4.03 1.48
C GLU A 125 -18.06 -5.36 1.63
N GLU A 126 -16.94 -5.57 0.93
CA GLU A 126 -16.28 -6.87 0.85
C GLU A 126 -14.76 -6.73 0.69
N VAL A 127 -14.02 -7.59 1.39
CA VAL A 127 -12.59 -7.85 1.11
C VAL A 127 -12.46 -9.19 0.42
N GLU A 128 -12.21 -9.20 -0.87
CA GLU A 128 -12.04 -10.40 -1.67
C GLU A 128 -10.57 -10.82 -1.76
N ILE A 129 -10.25 -12.07 -1.37
CA ILE A 129 -8.91 -12.63 -1.45
C ILE A 129 -8.94 -13.87 -2.35
N ASN A 130 -8.42 -13.74 -3.57
CA ASN A 130 -8.39 -14.79 -4.59
C ASN A 130 -6.99 -15.37 -4.72
N GLY A 131 -6.86 -16.66 -4.53
CA GLY A 131 -5.60 -17.39 -4.71
C GLY A 131 -5.82 -18.89 -4.82
N THR A 132 -4.89 -19.61 -5.44
CA THR A 132 -4.91 -21.08 -5.44
C THR A 132 -4.71 -21.65 -4.04
N THR A 133 -4.02 -20.91 -3.17
CA THR A 133 -3.84 -21.22 -1.75
C THR A 133 -3.78 -19.91 -0.99
N ILE A 134 -4.49 -19.82 0.12
CA ILE A 134 -4.40 -18.75 1.11
C ILE A 134 -3.84 -19.40 2.37
N ASP A 135 -2.59 -19.04 2.72
CA ASP A 135 -1.88 -19.60 3.88
C ASP A 135 -1.91 -18.58 5.03
N ILE A 136 -2.52 -18.98 6.15
CA ILE A 136 -2.64 -18.15 7.36
C ILE A 136 -1.91 -18.86 8.49
N ASN A 137 -0.75 -18.34 8.88
CA ASN A 137 0.14 -18.91 9.90
C ASN A 137 -0.11 -18.27 11.28
N GLY A 138 -1.30 -18.41 11.80
CA GLY A 138 -1.70 -17.88 13.10
C GLY A 138 -3.11 -18.26 13.44
N ASP A 139 -3.60 -17.76 14.58
CA ASP A 139 -4.98 -17.93 14.97
C ASP A 139 -5.90 -17.11 14.07
N VAL A 140 -7.07 -17.68 13.75
CA VAL A 140 -8.10 -17.00 12.96
C VAL A 140 -9.33 -16.80 13.83
N ASP A 141 -9.69 -15.54 14.06
CA ASP A 141 -10.93 -15.18 14.74
C ASP A 141 -11.97 -14.73 13.70
N ILE A 142 -13.11 -15.43 13.65
CA ILE A 142 -14.22 -15.14 12.76
C ILE A 142 -15.43 -14.77 13.60
N SER A 143 -15.74 -13.48 13.68
CA SER A 143 -16.90 -12.97 14.44
C SER A 143 -18.25 -13.25 13.77
N GLY A 144 -18.24 -13.63 12.50
CA GLY A 144 -19.41 -14.00 11.71
C GLY A 144 -19.47 -15.50 11.43
N SER A 145 -20.11 -15.87 10.32
CA SER A 145 -20.23 -17.26 9.87
C SER A 145 -19.03 -17.66 9.00
N LEU A 146 -18.56 -18.89 9.16
CA LEU A 146 -17.65 -19.54 8.21
C LEU A 146 -18.46 -20.39 7.23
N THR A 147 -18.44 -20.03 5.95
CA THR A 147 -19.05 -20.83 4.88
C THR A 147 -17.95 -21.42 4.01
N THR A 148 -17.94 -22.73 3.82
CA THR A 148 -17.00 -23.42 2.94
C THR A 148 -17.76 -24.17 1.85
N GLY A 149 -17.32 -24.05 0.60
CA GLY A 149 -17.88 -24.78 -0.55
C GLY A 149 -17.35 -26.21 -0.67
N SER A 150 -16.45 -26.65 0.24
CA SER A 150 -15.82 -27.97 0.21
C SER A 150 -15.51 -28.46 1.63
N THR A 151 -14.62 -29.43 1.75
CA THR A 151 -14.25 -30.10 2.99
C THR A 151 -13.49 -29.20 3.95
N ILE A 152 -13.81 -29.27 5.23
CA ILE A 152 -12.99 -28.76 6.33
C ILE A 152 -12.12 -29.90 6.85
N ILE A 153 -10.79 -29.75 6.79
CA ILE A 153 -9.84 -30.73 7.33
C ILE A 153 -9.20 -30.11 8.58
N THR A 154 -9.31 -30.79 9.71
CA THR A 154 -8.69 -30.38 10.97
C THR A 154 -7.69 -31.43 11.44
N ASN A 155 -6.49 -30.99 11.88
CA ASN A 155 -5.52 -31.86 12.56
C ASN A 155 -5.71 -31.87 14.08
N GLY A 156 -6.60 -31.06 14.59
CA GLY A 156 -6.97 -30.93 15.99
C GLY A 156 -8.45 -31.15 16.22
N SER A 157 -8.89 -30.95 17.45
CA SER A 157 -10.28 -31.08 17.84
C SER A 157 -11.13 -29.93 17.29
N LEU A 158 -12.37 -30.24 16.93
CA LEU A 158 -13.42 -29.24 16.72
C LEU A 158 -14.22 -29.14 18.03
N MET A 159 -14.10 -28.02 18.74
CA MET A 159 -14.69 -27.84 20.06
C MET A 159 -15.59 -26.61 20.12
N PRO A 160 -16.73 -26.66 20.85
CA PRO A 160 -17.48 -25.47 21.20
C PRO A 160 -16.70 -24.61 22.24
N ALA A 161 -16.93 -23.31 22.28
CA ALA A 161 -16.25 -22.40 23.20
C ALA A 161 -16.59 -22.64 24.68
N SER A 162 -17.71 -23.28 24.97
CA SER A 162 -18.15 -23.62 26.33
C SER A 162 -18.95 -24.92 26.34
N SER A 163 -19.05 -25.57 27.51
CA SER A 163 -19.97 -26.68 27.74
C SER A 163 -21.40 -26.27 27.37
N ASP A 164 -22.12 -27.17 26.69
CA ASP A 164 -23.51 -26.98 26.25
C ASP A 164 -23.74 -25.75 25.36
N GLY A 165 -22.63 -25.22 24.77
CA GLY A 165 -22.63 -23.93 24.09
C GLY A 165 -22.96 -23.96 22.59
N ALA A 166 -22.82 -25.10 21.89
CA ALA A 166 -23.04 -25.20 20.47
C ALA A 166 -23.48 -26.59 20.04
N GLY A 167 -24.45 -26.66 19.14
CA GLY A 167 -24.91 -27.91 18.53
C GLY A 167 -24.11 -28.28 17.27
N LEU A 168 -24.03 -29.56 16.98
CA LEU A 168 -23.58 -30.09 15.70
C LEU A 168 -24.82 -30.39 14.82
N GLY A 169 -25.10 -29.53 13.86
CA GLY A 169 -26.35 -29.54 13.08
C GLY A 169 -27.54 -28.89 13.82
N SER A 170 -28.71 -28.98 13.22
CA SER A 170 -29.97 -28.47 13.75
C SER A 170 -31.13 -29.30 13.21
N THR A 171 -32.35 -29.06 13.71
CA THR A 171 -33.59 -29.78 13.23
C THR A 171 -33.95 -29.46 11.79
N SER A 172 -33.33 -28.46 11.16
CA SER A 172 -33.53 -28.08 9.77
C SER A 172 -32.28 -28.24 8.88
N ALA A 173 -31.11 -28.58 9.50
CA ALA A 173 -29.86 -28.83 8.82
C ALA A 173 -29.12 -29.98 9.53
N GLU A 174 -29.43 -31.19 9.15
CA GLU A 174 -28.94 -32.39 9.77
C GLU A 174 -27.73 -32.96 9.02
N PHE A 175 -26.82 -33.63 9.75
CA PHE A 175 -25.77 -34.45 9.12
C PHE A 175 -26.35 -35.76 8.66
N SER A 176 -26.07 -36.20 7.43
CA SER A 176 -26.52 -37.49 6.92
C SER A 176 -25.83 -38.68 7.60
N ASP A 177 -24.53 -38.52 7.86
CA ASP A 177 -23.67 -39.57 8.34
C ASP A 177 -22.59 -39.06 9.29
N VAL A 178 -22.18 -39.90 10.23
CA VAL A 178 -21.00 -39.71 11.09
C VAL A 178 -20.15 -40.99 11.01
N PHE A 179 -18.93 -40.88 10.49
CA PHE A 179 -17.97 -41.97 10.42
C PHE A 179 -16.97 -41.85 11.55
N LEU A 180 -16.94 -42.82 12.43
CA LEU A 180 -16.03 -42.87 13.56
C LEU A 180 -15.08 -44.09 13.41
N ALA A 181 -13.86 -43.93 13.94
CA ALA A 181 -12.86 -45.00 13.89
C ALA A 181 -13.23 -46.18 14.82
N ASP A 182 -12.54 -47.29 14.62
CA ASP A 182 -12.63 -48.46 15.53
C ASP A 182 -12.21 -48.04 16.97
N GLY A 183 -12.94 -48.51 17.95
CA GLY A 183 -12.74 -48.14 19.35
C GLY A 183 -13.23 -46.74 19.71
N ALA A 184 -13.91 -46.02 18.78
CA ALA A 184 -14.46 -44.73 19.08
C ALA A 184 -15.58 -44.79 20.12
N GLU A 185 -15.72 -43.74 20.89
CA GLU A 185 -16.72 -43.58 21.93
C GLU A 185 -17.56 -42.33 21.71
N ILE A 186 -18.87 -42.43 21.89
CA ILE A 186 -19.77 -41.31 22.02
C ILE A 186 -20.17 -41.18 23.47
N SER A 187 -19.72 -40.15 24.16
CA SER A 187 -20.00 -39.86 25.57
C SER A 187 -21.08 -38.80 25.70
N LEU A 188 -22.09 -39.08 26.54
CA LEU A 188 -23.24 -38.21 26.76
C LEU A 188 -23.40 -37.88 28.25
N GLY A 189 -23.87 -36.66 28.53
CA GLY A 189 -24.04 -36.10 29.85
C GLY A 189 -22.83 -35.40 30.39
N ASP A 190 -23.03 -34.48 31.35
CA ASP A 190 -21.97 -33.66 31.94
C ASP A 190 -20.85 -34.46 32.59
N ASN A 191 -21.19 -35.67 33.12
CA ASN A 191 -20.23 -36.57 33.75
C ASN A 191 -19.91 -37.78 32.86
N GLN A 192 -20.28 -37.75 31.54
CA GLN A 192 -20.14 -38.88 30.59
C GLN A 192 -20.72 -40.17 31.11
N GLU A 193 -21.84 -40.12 31.81
CA GLU A 193 -22.49 -41.28 32.44
C GLU A 193 -23.18 -42.23 31.45
N VAL A 194 -23.36 -41.80 30.22
CA VAL A 194 -23.84 -42.64 29.12
C VAL A 194 -22.82 -42.67 28.00
N THR A 195 -22.37 -43.86 27.64
CA THR A 195 -21.41 -44.07 26.53
C THR A 195 -21.93 -45.12 25.55
N LEU A 196 -21.70 -44.84 24.24
CA LEU A 196 -21.77 -45.82 23.19
C LEU A 196 -20.36 -46.04 22.68
N THR A 197 -19.85 -47.24 22.86
CA THR A 197 -18.48 -47.60 22.45
C THR A 197 -18.54 -48.64 21.32
N HIS A 198 -17.80 -48.38 20.23
CA HIS A 198 -17.58 -49.39 19.21
C HIS A 198 -16.61 -50.45 19.75
N ILE A 199 -17.03 -51.70 19.73
CA ILE A 199 -16.19 -52.83 20.13
C ILE A 199 -15.71 -53.51 18.85
N GLU A 200 -14.39 -53.64 18.71
CA GLU A 200 -13.80 -54.32 17.57
C GLU A 200 -14.30 -55.77 17.50
N ASP A 201 -14.59 -56.27 16.31
CA ASP A 201 -14.91 -57.66 16.07
C ASP A 201 -13.71 -58.57 16.42
N GLU A 202 -13.91 -59.59 17.26
CA GLU A 202 -12.91 -60.63 17.54
C GLU A 202 -12.72 -61.58 16.31
#